data_649788a00e067fc3a07663c4a55654e4
#
_entry.id   649788a00e067fc3a07663c4a55654e4
#
_cell.length_a   1.000
_cell.length_b   1.000
_cell.length_c   1.000
_cell.angle_alpha   90.00
_cell.angle_beta   90.00
_cell.angle_gamma   90.00
#
_symmetry.space_group_name_H-M   'P 1'
#
loop_
_entity.id
_entity.type
_entity.pdbx_description
1 polymer ?
#
loop_
_entity_poly.entity_id
_entity_poly.type
_entity_poly.pdbx_seq_one_letter_code
_entity_poly.pdbx_strand_id
1 'polypeptide(L)'
;NNDTISQIRTQDISFDIRLSYKEAISNNHFRRLYIDSRYPVCHLNISQNHYSFNNVSDWYTQLRLVVRHEILIGVGRMKYVVEAGMLTKPVPFPLLEVHRGNETGSSGEYYFNHMNYMEFASDAFVNLYAEYGMNGFFFNKIWLLRKLQLRELLTFKACYGRMLNDNNSILTLPQNTFELNMPYMEAGIGVTNLLKF
;
A
#
# COMPACT_ATOMS: atom_id res chain seq x y z
N ASN A 1 -23.55 24.86 -2.82
CA ASN A 1 -22.44 25.76 -2.48
C ASN A 1 -21.19 25.17 -3.11
N ASN A 2 -20.69 25.84 -4.14
CA ASN A 2 -19.36 25.57 -4.68
C ASN A 2 -18.35 26.20 -3.72
N ASP A 3 -17.97 25.52 -2.67
CA ASP A 3 -16.85 25.92 -1.84
C ASP A 3 -15.57 25.69 -2.66
N THR A 4 -15.14 26.72 -3.33
CA THR A 4 -13.87 26.71 -4.04
C THR A 4 -12.78 26.59 -2.98
N ILE A 5 -12.09 25.45 -2.94
CA ILE A 5 -10.93 25.24 -2.07
C ILE A 5 -9.89 26.28 -2.46
N SER A 6 -9.74 27.32 -1.66
CA SER A 6 -8.91 28.46 -2.01
C SER A 6 -7.47 28.06 -2.11
N GLN A 7 -6.77 27.51 -1.31
CA GLN A 7 -5.38 27.01 -1.44
C GLN A 7 -4.93 26.31 -0.14
N ILE A 8 -4.36 25.13 -0.24
CA ILE A 8 -3.65 24.48 0.85
C ILE A 8 -2.15 24.65 0.59
N ARG A 9 -1.44 25.23 1.54
CA ARG A 9 0.03 25.31 1.53
C ARG A 9 0.58 24.32 2.53
N THR A 10 1.55 23.52 2.12
CA THR A 10 2.21 22.55 2.98
C THR A 10 3.72 22.75 2.96
N GLN A 11 4.35 22.47 4.09
CA GLN A 11 5.80 22.39 4.26
C GLN A 11 6.07 21.15 5.07
N ASP A 12 7.03 20.32 4.65
CA ASP A 12 7.35 19.07 5.32
C ASP A 12 8.86 18.89 5.50
N ILE A 13 9.20 18.24 6.59
CA ILE A 13 10.54 17.71 6.86
C ILE A 13 10.37 16.25 7.17
N SER A 14 10.96 15.37 6.36
CA SER A 14 10.82 13.92 6.52
C SER A 14 12.15 13.25 6.86
N PHE A 15 12.05 12.21 7.66
CA PHE A 15 13.16 11.36 8.05
C PHE A 15 12.84 9.92 7.69
N ASP A 16 13.62 9.34 6.77
CA ASP A 16 13.43 7.98 6.29
C ASP A 16 14.52 7.07 6.84
N ILE A 17 14.12 5.99 7.50
CA ILE A 17 15.01 4.96 8.02
C ILE A 17 14.67 3.64 7.32
N ARG A 18 15.65 3.04 6.66
CA ARG A 18 15.54 1.71 6.08
C ARG A 18 16.40 0.73 6.86
N LEU A 19 15.75 -0.29 7.41
CA LEU A 19 16.39 -1.36 8.16
C LEU A 19 16.33 -2.65 7.33
N SER A 20 17.47 -3.22 7.02
CA SER A 20 17.58 -4.51 6.35
C SER A 20 18.70 -5.33 6.98
N TYR A 21 18.48 -6.64 7.10
CA TYR A 21 19.46 -7.55 7.65
C TYR A 21 19.82 -8.63 6.63
N LYS A 22 21.13 -8.86 6.41
CA LYS A 22 21.67 -9.86 5.45
C LYS A 22 21.03 -9.80 4.06
N GLU A 23 20.84 -8.61 3.55
CA GLU A 23 20.33 -8.38 2.21
C GLU A 23 21.41 -8.66 1.17
N ALA A 24 21.06 -9.42 0.12
CA ALA A 24 21.95 -9.65 -1.01
C ALA A 24 21.97 -8.41 -1.90
N ILE A 25 23.17 -7.84 -2.08
CA ILE A 25 23.37 -6.62 -2.87
C ILE A 25 24.26 -6.95 -4.05
N SER A 26 23.85 -6.58 -5.25
CA SER A 26 24.70 -6.54 -6.42
C SER A 26 25.15 -5.10 -6.68
N ASN A 27 26.44 -4.89 -6.65
CA ASN A 27 27.02 -3.59 -7.01
C ASN A 27 27.31 -3.57 -8.51
N ASN A 28 26.52 -2.80 -9.25
CA ASN A 28 26.85 -2.43 -10.62
C ASN A 28 27.54 -1.05 -10.63
N HIS A 29 28.33 -0.72 -11.67
CA HIS A 29 29.13 0.51 -11.74
C HIS A 29 28.35 1.81 -11.49
N PHE A 30 27.02 1.80 -11.73
CA PHE A 30 26.17 3.00 -11.65
C PHE A 30 25.12 2.98 -10.53
N ARG A 31 24.80 1.81 -9.96
CA ARG A 31 23.82 1.71 -8.88
C ARG A 31 23.95 0.42 -8.08
N ARG A 32 23.56 0.49 -6.84
CA ARG A 32 23.39 -0.65 -5.96
C ARG A 32 22.02 -1.27 -6.21
N LEU A 33 22.01 -2.55 -6.62
CA LEU A 33 20.79 -3.32 -6.83
C LEU A 33 20.58 -4.26 -5.62
N TYR A 34 19.42 -4.16 -5.00
CA TYR A 34 18.98 -5.08 -3.96
C TYR A 34 18.32 -6.27 -4.64
N ILE A 35 18.89 -7.48 -4.49
CA ILE A 35 18.45 -8.66 -5.24
C ILE A 35 17.46 -9.46 -4.42
N ASP A 36 17.77 -9.73 -3.16
CA ASP A 36 16.97 -10.59 -2.30
C ASP A 36 17.25 -10.29 -0.83
N SER A 37 16.27 -10.49 0.03
CA SER A 37 16.44 -10.40 1.46
C SER A 37 15.81 -11.61 2.14
N ARG A 38 16.65 -12.38 2.85
CA ARG A 38 16.19 -13.51 3.66
C ARG A 38 15.32 -13.06 4.85
N TYR A 39 15.40 -11.81 5.24
CA TYR A 39 14.72 -11.23 6.39
C TYR A 39 13.83 -10.06 5.95
N PRO A 40 12.82 -9.72 6.74
CA PRO A 40 11.99 -8.57 6.45
C PRO A 40 12.80 -7.28 6.32
N VAL A 41 12.43 -6.46 5.35
CA VAL A 41 12.94 -5.10 5.18
C VAL A 41 11.90 -4.13 5.72
N CYS A 42 12.32 -3.31 6.67
CA CYS A 42 11.46 -2.32 7.32
C CYS A 42 11.85 -0.92 6.83
N HIS A 43 10.86 -0.12 6.48
CA HIS A 43 10.98 1.29 6.18
C HIS A 43 10.15 2.07 7.19
N LEU A 44 10.77 2.95 7.93
CA LEU A 44 10.12 3.87 8.85
C LEU A 44 10.31 5.29 8.33
N ASN A 45 9.19 5.94 8.01
CA ASN A 45 9.16 7.36 7.68
C ASN A 45 8.50 8.13 8.82
N ILE A 46 9.16 9.17 9.27
CA ILE A 46 8.65 10.13 10.25
C ILE A 46 8.71 11.49 9.59
N SER A 47 7.57 12.13 9.37
CA SER A 47 7.54 13.47 8.80
C SER A 47 6.82 14.44 9.71
N GLN A 48 7.45 15.61 9.91
CA GLN A 48 6.86 16.75 10.57
C GLN A 48 6.36 17.70 9.50
N ASN A 49 5.05 17.92 9.48
CA ASN A 49 4.37 18.66 8.44
C ASN A 49 3.70 19.88 9.03
N HIS A 50 3.70 20.97 8.28
CA HIS A 50 2.95 22.17 8.56
C HIS A 50 1.98 22.43 7.42
N TYR A 51 0.72 22.70 7.74
CA TYR A 51 -0.26 23.12 6.74
C TYR A 51 -0.86 24.49 7.09
N SER A 52 -1.30 25.19 6.05
CA SER A 52 -2.08 26.43 6.17
C SER A 52 -3.24 26.37 5.18
N PHE A 53 -4.46 26.49 5.71
CA PHE A 53 -5.70 26.45 4.97
C PHE A 53 -6.74 27.39 5.61
N ASN A 54 -7.34 28.33 4.85
CA ASN A 54 -8.40 29.24 5.30
C ASN A 54 -8.14 29.91 6.68
N ASN A 55 -6.96 30.49 6.87
CA ASN A 55 -6.50 31.09 8.13
C ASN A 55 -6.28 30.12 9.30
N VAL A 56 -6.48 28.80 9.09
CA VAL A 56 -6.08 27.75 10.03
C VAL A 56 -4.69 27.27 9.63
N SER A 57 -3.79 27.19 10.61
CA SER A 57 -2.41 26.77 10.40
C SER A 57 -1.97 25.95 11.59
N ASP A 58 -1.54 24.73 11.37
CA ASP A 58 -1.07 23.86 12.43
C ASP A 58 0.03 22.89 11.96
N TRP A 59 0.73 22.33 12.93
CA TRP A 59 1.75 21.31 12.75
C TRP A 59 1.19 19.95 13.09
N TYR A 60 1.48 18.94 12.25
CA TYR A 60 1.15 17.55 12.53
C TYR A 60 2.32 16.63 12.18
N THR A 61 2.38 15.50 12.86
CA THR A 61 3.37 14.46 12.57
C THR A 61 2.69 13.31 11.85
N GLN A 62 3.29 12.85 10.77
CA GLN A 62 2.90 11.62 10.07
C GLN A 62 3.94 10.55 10.37
N LEU A 63 3.47 9.39 10.80
CA LEU A 63 4.26 8.19 10.98
C LEU A 63 3.83 7.17 9.95
N ARG A 64 4.77 6.55 9.25
CA ARG A 64 4.51 5.46 8.30
C ARG A 64 5.55 4.37 8.46
N LEU A 65 5.07 3.15 8.63
CA LEU A 65 5.89 1.93 8.69
C LEU A 65 5.50 1.03 7.53
N VAL A 66 6.49 0.56 6.78
CA VAL A 66 6.30 -0.42 5.71
C VAL A 66 7.25 -1.60 5.95
N VAL A 67 6.69 -2.79 6.06
CA VAL A 67 7.44 -4.05 6.21
C VAL A 67 7.21 -4.88 4.96
N ARG A 68 8.28 -5.26 4.29
CA ARG A 68 8.25 -6.11 3.09
C ARG A 68 9.05 -7.37 3.32
N HIS A 69 8.51 -8.50 2.91
CA HIS A 69 9.25 -9.76 2.98
C HIS A 69 8.79 -10.75 1.92
N GLU A 70 9.73 -11.58 1.50
CA GLU A 70 9.48 -12.70 0.59
C GLU A 70 10.03 -13.97 1.24
N ILE A 71 9.19 -14.98 1.40
CA ILE A 71 9.53 -16.25 2.04
C ILE A 71 9.12 -17.44 1.17
N LEU A 72 9.88 -18.50 1.25
CA LEU A 72 9.53 -19.79 0.66
C LEU A 72 8.65 -20.56 1.64
N ILE A 73 7.42 -20.90 1.23
CA ILE A 73 6.47 -21.65 2.03
C ILE A 73 5.98 -22.86 1.20
N GLY A 74 6.25 -24.06 1.68
CA GLY A 74 5.82 -25.27 1.00
C GLY A 74 6.38 -25.36 -0.43
N VAL A 75 5.49 -25.38 -1.42
CA VAL A 75 5.83 -25.51 -2.84
C VAL A 75 6.01 -24.18 -3.55
N GLY A 76 5.74 -23.09 -2.86
CA GLY A 76 5.67 -21.77 -3.47
C GLY A 76 6.44 -20.68 -2.74
N ARG A 77 6.23 -19.48 -3.19
CA ARG A 77 6.85 -18.27 -2.69
C ARG A 77 5.77 -17.29 -2.30
N MET A 78 5.80 -16.85 -1.06
CA MET A 78 4.88 -15.85 -0.53
C MET A 78 5.61 -14.50 -0.40
N LYS A 79 5.05 -13.49 -1.02
CA LYS A 79 5.43 -12.09 -0.83
C LYS A 79 4.35 -11.42 0.01
N TYR A 80 4.75 -10.61 0.97
CA TYR A 80 3.79 -9.77 1.67
C TYR A 80 4.37 -8.40 1.99
N VAL A 81 3.47 -7.42 2.03
CA VAL A 81 3.74 -6.06 2.46
C VAL A 81 2.70 -5.66 3.49
N VAL A 82 3.18 -5.23 4.64
CA VAL A 82 2.36 -4.60 5.68
C VAL A 82 2.74 -3.13 5.72
N GLU A 83 1.75 -2.28 5.57
CA GLU A 83 1.91 -0.83 5.64
C GLU A 83 0.99 -0.30 6.74
N ALA A 84 1.54 0.46 7.67
CA ALA A 84 0.78 1.10 8.74
C ALA A 84 1.15 2.58 8.80
N GLY A 85 0.18 3.43 9.08
CA GLY A 85 0.41 4.86 9.19
C GLY A 85 -0.58 5.53 10.13
N MET A 86 -0.17 6.68 10.65
CA MET A 86 -1.04 7.52 11.48
C MET A 86 -0.65 8.99 11.42
N LEU A 87 -1.65 9.84 11.57
CA LEU A 87 -1.53 11.28 11.74
C LEU A 87 -1.82 11.64 13.20
N THR A 88 -1.03 12.54 13.77
CA THR A 88 -1.14 12.88 15.21
C THR A 88 -2.19 13.96 15.50
N LYS A 89 -2.65 14.68 14.47
CA LYS A 89 -3.61 15.77 14.62
C LYS A 89 -4.60 15.81 13.45
N PRO A 90 -5.74 16.52 13.61
CA PRO A 90 -6.67 16.75 12.52
C PRO A 90 -6.01 17.49 11.36
N VAL A 91 -6.34 17.07 10.15
CA VAL A 91 -5.85 17.68 8.90
C VAL A 91 -7.00 17.82 7.89
N PRO A 92 -6.91 18.77 6.95
CA PRO A 92 -7.88 18.84 5.85
C PRO A 92 -7.82 17.59 4.98
N PHE A 93 -8.96 17.20 4.42
CA PHE A 93 -9.15 15.97 3.62
C PHE A 93 -7.99 15.64 2.64
N PRO A 94 -7.45 16.58 1.84
CA PRO A 94 -6.39 16.24 0.89
C PRO A 94 -5.07 15.77 1.51
N LEU A 95 -4.91 15.91 2.83
CA LEU A 95 -3.72 15.46 3.58
C LEU A 95 -3.95 14.14 4.33
N LEU A 96 -5.16 13.58 4.27
CA LEU A 96 -5.46 12.24 4.79
C LEU A 96 -4.85 11.16 3.91
N GLU A 97 -4.68 9.97 4.46
CA GLU A 97 -4.39 8.79 3.66
C GLU A 97 -5.65 8.34 2.92
N VAL A 98 -5.61 8.44 1.61
CA VAL A 98 -6.64 7.88 0.72
C VAL A 98 -6.19 6.49 0.31
N HIS A 99 -7.00 5.47 0.64
CA HIS A 99 -6.69 4.09 0.29
C HIS A 99 -6.67 3.89 -1.22
N ARG A 100 -5.70 3.12 -1.70
CA ARG A 100 -5.42 2.95 -3.13
C ARG A 100 -6.45 2.02 -3.77
N GLY A 101 -7.57 2.57 -4.21
CA GLY A 101 -8.55 1.88 -5.04
C GLY A 101 -8.12 1.81 -6.51
N ASN A 102 -8.83 1.02 -7.29
CA ASN A 102 -8.54 0.80 -8.70
C ASN A 102 -9.83 0.75 -9.52
N GLU A 103 -9.97 1.66 -10.47
CA GLU A 103 -11.08 1.67 -11.43
C GLU A 103 -10.66 1.13 -12.82
N THR A 104 -9.42 0.62 -12.94
CA THR A 104 -8.92 0.05 -14.19
C THR A 104 -9.18 -1.45 -14.24
N GLY A 105 -9.22 -2.03 -15.42
CA GLY A 105 -9.35 -3.48 -15.61
C GLY A 105 -8.06 -4.27 -15.33
N SER A 106 -6.97 -3.61 -14.90
CA SER A 106 -5.71 -4.26 -14.56
C SER A 106 -5.62 -4.53 -13.06
N SER A 107 -5.08 -5.67 -12.68
CA SER A 107 -4.75 -5.98 -11.29
C SER A 107 -3.32 -5.53 -10.95
N GLY A 108 -3.09 -5.08 -9.74
CA GLY A 108 -1.76 -4.70 -9.26
C GLY A 108 -1.48 -5.14 -7.84
N GLU A 109 -0.19 -5.11 -7.50
CA GLU A 109 0.33 -5.64 -6.24
C GLU A 109 -0.05 -4.78 -5.03
N TYR A 110 -0.04 -3.44 -5.18
CA TYR A 110 -0.13 -2.48 -4.05
C TYR A 110 -1.38 -1.61 -4.08
N TYR A 111 -2.47 -2.08 -4.69
CA TYR A 111 -3.76 -1.41 -4.63
C TYR A 111 -4.90 -2.43 -4.58
N PHE A 112 -6.04 -2.01 -4.09
CA PHE A 112 -7.24 -2.83 -3.97
C PHE A 112 -7.97 -2.86 -5.32
N ASN A 113 -8.19 -4.05 -5.85
CA ASN A 113 -8.71 -4.21 -7.22
C ASN A 113 -10.21 -3.94 -7.35
N HIS A 114 -10.95 -4.07 -6.24
CA HIS A 114 -12.40 -3.89 -6.20
C HIS A 114 -12.86 -2.67 -5.40
N MET A 115 -11.91 -1.91 -4.85
CA MET A 115 -12.17 -0.63 -4.19
C MET A 115 -12.20 0.47 -5.24
N ASN A 116 -13.19 1.36 -5.19
CA ASN A 116 -13.24 2.52 -6.09
C ASN A 116 -12.15 3.54 -5.77
N TYR A 117 -11.85 4.38 -6.75
CA TYR A 117 -10.90 5.46 -6.54
C TYR A 117 -11.43 6.46 -5.50
N MET A 118 -10.60 6.80 -4.52
CA MET A 118 -10.95 7.71 -3.41
C MET A 118 -12.16 7.26 -2.57
N GLU A 119 -12.48 5.97 -2.53
CA GLU A 119 -13.63 5.47 -1.78
C GLU A 119 -13.46 5.61 -0.27
N PHE A 120 -12.25 5.36 0.25
CA PHE A 120 -11.98 5.42 1.68
C PHE A 120 -10.79 6.30 2.01
N ALA A 121 -10.94 7.07 3.11
CA ALA A 121 -9.87 7.87 3.70
C ALA A 121 -9.75 7.58 5.20
N SER A 122 -8.53 7.69 5.73
CA SER A 122 -8.23 7.43 7.14
C SER A 122 -7.08 8.31 7.62
N ASP A 123 -7.04 8.62 8.90
CA ASP A 123 -5.87 9.25 9.54
C ASP A 123 -5.00 8.24 10.30
N ALA A 124 -5.54 7.05 10.57
CA ALA A 124 -4.77 5.90 11.07
C ALA A 124 -5.19 4.64 10.30
N PHE A 125 -4.22 3.86 9.81
CA PHE A 125 -4.50 2.72 8.95
C PHE A 125 -3.46 1.61 9.04
N VAL A 126 -3.88 0.41 8.64
CA VAL A 126 -3.03 -0.75 8.37
C VAL A 126 -3.49 -1.41 7.08
N ASN A 127 -2.58 -1.57 6.12
CA ASN A 127 -2.81 -2.28 4.87
C ASN A 127 -1.95 -3.55 4.84
N LEU A 128 -2.51 -4.64 4.33
CA LEU A 128 -1.83 -5.89 4.05
C LEU A 128 -2.00 -6.25 2.58
N TYR A 129 -0.91 -6.52 1.91
CA TYR A 129 -0.89 -7.07 0.56
C TYR A 129 -0.09 -8.37 0.59
N ALA A 130 -0.69 -9.47 0.18
CA ALA A 130 -0.06 -10.78 0.16
C ALA A 130 -0.29 -11.48 -1.16
N GLU A 131 0.77 -12.06 -1.72
CA GLU A 131 0.76 -12.84 -2.95
C GLU A 131 1.47 -14.17 -2.71
N TYR A 132 0.84 -15.26 -3.11
CA TYR A 132 1.42 -16.60 -3.03
C TYR A 132 1.49 -17.24 -4.40
N GLY A 133 2.69 -17.35 -4.94
CA GLY A 133 2.97 -18.02 -6.21
C GLY A 133 3.27 -19.51 -5.96
N MET A 134 2.46 -20.43 -6.50
CA MET A 134 2.55 -21.88 -6.26
C MET A 134 3.48 -22.61 -7.21
N ASN A 135 4.23 -21.92 -8.06
CA ASN A 135 5.23 -22.47 -8.98
C ASN A 135 4.73 -23.62 -9.89
N GLY A 136 3.43 -23.64 -10.21
CA GLY A 136 2.83 -24.66 -11.06
C GLY A 136 2.46 -25.94 -10.31
N PHE A 137 2.17 -25.87 -9.02
CA PHE A 137 1.82 -27.04 -8.20
C PHE A 137 0.64 -27.85 -8.76
N PHE A 138 -0.41 -27.19 -9.24
CA PHE A 138 -1.53 -27.82 -9.92
C PHE A 138 -1.33 -27.87 -11.43
N PHE A 139 -0.88 -26.78 -12.07
CA PHE A 139 -0.80 -26.66 -13.52
C PHE A 139 0.24 -27.63 -14.14
N ASN A 140 1.32 -27.96 -13.43
CA ASN A 140 2.30 -28.94 -13.89
C ASN A 140 1.74 -30.37 -13.96
N LYS A 141 0.61 -30.66 -13.29
CA LYS A 141 -0.06 -31.96 -13.36
C LYS A 141 -0.92 -32.11 -14.63
N ILE A 142 -1.28 -31.00 -15.26
CA ILE A 142 -2.08 -30.97 -16.49
C ILE A 142 -1.12 -30.81 -17.67
N TRP A 143 -1.06 -31.80 -18.54
CA TRP A 143 -0.11 -31.86 -19.67
C TRP A 143 -0.07 -30.56 -20.52
N LEU A 144 -1.23 -30.00 -20.86
CA LEU A 144 -1.32 -28.79 -21.68
C LEU A 144 -0.79 -27.54 -20.94
N LEU A 145 -1.17 -27.36 -19.68
CA LEU A 145 -0.76 -26.20 -18.85
C LEU A 145 0.73 -26.27 -18.50
N ARG A 146 1.26 -27.48 -18.28
CA ARG A 146 2.69 -27.71 -18.08
C ARG A 146 3.50 -27.26 -19.31
N LYS A 147 3.02 -27.54 -20.51
CA LYS A 147 3.71 -27.14 -21.75
C LYS A 147 3.74 -25.61 -21.91
N LEU A 148 2.70 -24.92 -21.45
CA LEU A 148 2.62 -23.45 -21.45
C LEU A 148 3.39 -22.82 -20.27
N GLN A 149 3.94 -23.59 -19.34
CA GLN A 149 4.66 -23.13 -18.16
C GLN A 149 3.89 -22.14 -17.30
N LEU A 150 2.56 -22.22 -17.32
CA LEU A 150 1.68 -21.36 -16.51
C LEU A 150 1.88 -21.62 -15.02
N ARG A 151 1.73 -20.57 -14.20
CA ARG A 151 1.86 -20.67 -12.75
C ARG A 151 0.67 -20.02 -12.07
N GLU A 152 0.24 -20.67 -11.00
CA GLU A 152 -0.85 -20.18 -10.17
C GLU A 152 -0.37 -19.07 -9.24
N LEU A 153 -1.22 -18.07 -9.06
CA LEU A 153 -1.05 -16.97 -8.13
C LEU A 153 -2.31 -16.84 -7.27
N LEU A 154 -2.13 -16.83 -5.96
CA LEU A 154 -3.17 -16.46 -5.02
C LEU A 154 -2.84 -15.08 -4.46
N THR A 155 -3.83 -14.21 -4.38
CA THR A 155 -3.69 -12.88 -3.79
C THR A 155 -4.65 -12.70 -2.65
N PHE A 156 -4.20 -12.04 -1.60
CA PHE A 156 -5.03 -11.61 -0.48
C PHE A 156 -4.63 -10.20 -0.08
N LYS A 157 -5.62 -9.31 0.03
CA LYS A 157 -5.38 -7.94 0.43
C LYS A 157 -6.41 -7.55 1.48
N ALA A 158 -5.97 -6.79 2.46
CA ALA A 158 -6.84 -6.28 3.51
C ALA A 158 -6.42 -4.87 3.89
N CYS A 159 -7.38 -4.03 4.20
CA CYS A 159 -7.11 -2.77 4.85
C CYS A 159 -8.07 -2.52 6.00
N TYR A 160 -7.55 -1.85 7.01
CA TYR A 160 -8.32 -1.34 8.12
C TYR A 160 -7.86 0.07 8.42
N GLY A 161 -8.78 0.99 8.55
CA GLY A 161 -8.50 2.38 8.86
C GLY A 161 -9.53 2.96 9.80
N ARG A 162 -9.22 4.07 10.41
CA ARG A 162 -10.12 4.84 11.27
C ARG A 162 -9.80 6.31 11.15
N MET A 163 -10.81 7.13 11.45
CA MET A 163 -10.64 8.55 11.76
C MET A 163 -10.53 8.69 13.27
N LEU A 164 -9.32 8.88 13.78
CA LEU A 164 -9.04 9.10 15.21
C LEU A 164 -9.19 10.56 15.60
N ASN A 165 -8.98 11.46 14.63
CA ASN A 165 -9.04 12.90 14.81
C ASN A 165 -10.32 13.45 14.17
N ASP A 166 -10.79 14.61 14.65
CA ASP A 166 -11.94 15.31 14.07
C ASP A 166 -11.54 16.11 12.80
N ASN A 167 -11.19 15.37 11.74
CA ASN A 167 -10.75 15.95 10.47
C ASN A 167 -11.88 16.69 9.74
N ASN A 168 -13.12 16.26 9.94
CA ASN A 168 -14.31 16.87 9.33
C ASN A 168 -14.57 18.29 9.85
N SER A 169 -14.04 18.68 11.00
CA SER A 169 -14.12 20.05 11.52
C SER A 169 -13.33 21.06 10.68
N ILE A 170 -12.30 20.60 9.95
CA ILE A 170 -11.45 21.47 9.13
C ILE A 170 -11.96 21.50 7.69
N LEU A 171 -12.20 20.34 7.10
CA LEU A 171 -12.71 20.17 5.75
C LEU A 171 -13.43 18.82 5.63
N THR A 172 -14.71 18.88 5.29
CA THR A 172 -15.53 17.67 5.13
C THR A 172 -15.05 16.79 3.98
N LEU A 173 -15.23 15.48 4.13
CA LEU A 173 -14.94 14.52 3.08
C LEU A 173 -15.80 14.78 1.83
N PRO A 174 -15.28 14.53 0.63
CA PRO A 174 -16.07 14.53 -0.61
C PRO A 174 -17.25 13.55 -0.54
N GLN A 175 -18.28 13.80 -1.35
CA GLN A 175 -19.53 13.00 -1.33
C GLN A 175 -19.32 11.50 -1.54
N ASN A 176 -18.28 11.09 -2.27
CA ASN A 176 -18.00 9.67 -2.60
C ASN A 176 -16.83 9.09 -1.78
N THR A 177 -16.37 9.79 -0.75
CA THR A 177 -15.30 9.34 0.13
C THR A 177 -15.86 9.06 1.52
N PHE A 178 -15.62 7.88 2.04
CA PHE A 178 -16.18 7.40 3.30
C PHE A 178 -15.08 7.10 4.31
N GLU A 179 -15.45 7.07 5.57
CA GLU A 179 -14.60 6.51 6.63
C GLU A 179 -14.63 4.99 6.56
N LEU A 180 -13.49 4.37 6.76
CA LEU A 180 -13.40 2.91 6.79
C LEU A 180 -13.74 2.39 8.19
N ASN A 181 -15.02 2.09 8.42
CA ASN A 181 -15.53 1.64 9.73
C ASN A 181 -15.41 0.13 9.97
N MET A 182 -15.16 -0.64 8.92
CA MET A 182 -14.98 -2.10 8.96
C MET A 182 -13.77 -2.50 8.13
N PRO A 183 -13.09 -3.63 8.46
CA PRO A 183 -12.01 -4.13 7.63
C PRO A 183 -12.50 -4.41 6.21
N TYR A 184 -11.81 -3.86 5.21
CA TYR A 184 -12.00 -4.20 3.81
C TYR A 184 -11.05 -5.33 3.44
N MET A 185 -11.55 -6.36 2.76
CA MET A 185 -10.74 -7.51 2.37
C MET A 185 -11.12 -7.96 0.96
N GLU A 186 -10.11 -8.36 0.18
CA GLU A 186 -10.29 -8.99 -1.12
C GLU A 186 -9.33 -10.17 -1.28
N ALA A 187 -9.78 -11.19 -2.01
CA ALA A 187 -8.97 -12.33 -2.39
C ALA A 187 -9.11 -12.58 -3.89
N GLY A 188 -8.04 -13.05 -4.51
CA GLY A 188 -8.02 -13.30 -5.93
C GLY A 188 -7.22 -14.55 -6.29
N ILE A 189 -7.58 -15.13 -7.44
CA ILE A 189 -6.83 -16.21 -8.08
C ILE A 189 -6.36 -15.69 -9.43
N GLY A 190 -5.09 -15.85 -9.71
CA GLY A 190 -4.47 -15.40 -10.96
C GLY A 190 -3.62 -16.48 -11.61
N VAL A 191 -3.25 -16.22 -12.85
CA VAL A 191 -2.31 -17.00 -13.62
C VAL A 191 -1.17 -16.11 -14.07
N THR A 192 0.05 -16.51 -13.79
CA THR A 192 1.24 -15.81 -14.21
C THR A 192 1.98 -16.57 -15.29
N ASN A 193 2.94 -15.91 -15.93
CA ASN A 193 3.75 -16.49 -17.00
C ASN A 193 2.96 -16.78 -18.29
N LEU A 194 1.93 -15.97 -18.57
CA LEU A 194 1.01 -16.16 -19.72
C LEU A 194 1.70 -16.04 -21.08
N LEU A 195 2.72 -15.22 -21.19
CA LEU A 195 3.45 -14.95 -22.45
C LEU A 195 4.95 -14.92 -22.15
N LYS A 196 5.58 -16.09 -22.15
CA LYS A 196 7.03 -16.19 -22.08
C LYS A 196 7.58 -16.34 -23.49
N PHE A 197 7.89 -15.22 -24.10
CA PHE A 197 8.70 -15.16 -25.31
C PHE A 197 10.15 -14.98 -24.95
#